data_6311980db69797196a186d873fa36c88
#
_entry.id   6311980db69797196a186d873fa36c88
#
_cell.length_a   1.000
_cell.length_b   1.000
_cell.length_c   1.000
_cell.angle_alpha   90.00
_cell.angle_beta   90.00
_cell.angle_gamma   90.00
#
_symmetry.space_group_name_H-M   'P 1'
#
loop_
_entity.id
_entity.type
_entity.pdbx_description
1 polymer ?
#
loop_
_entity_poly.entity_id
_entity_poly.type
_entity_poly.pdbx_seq_one_letter_code
_entity_poly.pdbx_strand_id
1 'polypeptide(L)' 'MFYDTEKNDHGLEYNPFKSLVVPRAIGWLSTLSPEGIVNLAPFSQWTMLNFDPPHVMISAGAHPDRNRLKDTVWN' A
#
# COMPACT_ATOMS: atom_id res chain seq x y z
N MET A 1 1.54 15.26 -22.12
CA MET A 1 2.61 14.31 -21.77
C MET A 1 2.00 12.95 -21.45
N PHE A 2 2.55 11.92 -22.01
CA PHE A 2 2.18 10.55 -21.64
C PHE A 2 3.41 9.65 -21.67
N TYR A 3 3.35 8.50 -21.02
CA TYR A 3 4.42 7.53 -21.02
C TYR A 3 3.85 6.12 -20.83
N ASP A 4 4.63 5.12 -21.21
CA ASP A 4 4.28 3.71 -21.02
C ASP A 4 4.58 3.31 -19.57
N THR A 5 3.56 2.92 -18.82
CA THR A 5 3.71 2.57 -17.40
C THR A 5 4.53 1.30 -17.19
N GLU A 6 4.52 0.37 -18.14
CA GLU A 6 5.36 -0.83 -18.05
C GLU A 6 6.84 -0.49 -18.20
N LYS A 7 7.16 0.41 -19.15
CA LYS A 7 8.53 0.86 -19.40
C LYS A 7 9.00 1.89 -18.37
N ASN A 8 8.03 2.59 -17.75
CA ASN A 8 8.31 3.65 -16.77
C ASN A 8 9.25 4.72 -17.32
N ASP A 9 9.09 5.06 -18.60
CA ASP A 9 9.98 5.92 -19.38
C ASP A 9 9.58 7.40 -19.35
N HIS A 10 9.11 7.87 -18.21
CA HIS A 10 8.61 9.25 -18.05
C HIS A 10 9.72 10.32 -18.06
N GLY A 11 10.97 9.93 -17.81
CA GLY A 11 12.10 10.86 -17.77
C GLY A 11 12.14 11.79 -16.56
N LEU A 12 11.32 11.55 -15.56
CA LEU A 12 11.25 12.36 -14.35
C LEU A 12 12.03 11.69 -13.22
N GLU A 13 12.51 12.50 -12.26
CA GLU A 13 13.28 12.01 -11.11
C GLU A 13 12.45 11.05 -10.24
N TYR A 14 11.17 11.37 -10.04
CA TYR A 14 10.26 10.57 -9.24
C TYR A 14 9.14 9.99 -10.09
N ASN A 15 8.61 8.85 -9.66
CA ASN A 15 7.52 8.19 -10.36
C ASN A 15 6.24 9.04 -10.31
N PRO A 16 5.76 9.58 -11.45
CA PRO A 16 4.58 10.44 -11.46
C PRO A 16 3.30 9.71 -11.07
N PHE A 17 3.21 8.40 -11.30
CA PHE A 17 2.02 7.62 -10.94
C PHE A 17 1.70 7.74 -9.44
N LYS A 18 2.74 7.67 -8.60
CA LYS A 18 2.56 7.82 -7.15
C LYS A 18 2.09 9.22 -6.75
N SER A 19 2.38 10.22 -7.56
CA SER A 19 2.08 11.62 -7.28
C SER A 19 0.70 12.05 -7.77
N LEU A 20 0.01 11.23 -8.56
CA LEU A 20 -1.27 11.58 -9.14
C LEU A 20 -2.42 11.63 -8.14
N VAL A 21 -2.31 10.88 -7.06
CA VAL A 21 -3.36 10.79 -6.04
C VAL A 21 -2.87 11.41 -4.74
N VAL A 22 -3.13 12.70 -4.58
CA VAL A 22 -2.78 13.47 -3.38
C VAL A 22 -3.87 14.49 -3.10
N PRO A 23 -4.20 14.78 -1.82
CA PRO A 23 -3.72 14.09 -0.64
C PRO A 23 -4.31 12.68 -0.52
N ARG A 24 -3.65 11.84 0.27
CA ARG A 24 -4.11 10.49 0.55
C ARG A 24 -4.33 10.29 2.04
N ALA A 25 -5.39 9.56 2.39
CA ALA A 25 -5.61 9.14 3.76
C ALA A 25 -4.54 8.13 4.16
N ILE A 26 -4.08 8.21 5.41
CA ILE A 26 -3.12 7.26 5.97
C ILE A 26 -3.86 6.33 6.91
N GLY A 27 -3.86 5.04 6.59
CA GLY A 27 -4.39 4.00 7.45
C GLY A 27 -3.33 3.57 8.47
N TRP A 28 -3.66 3.62 9.74
CA TRP A 28 -2.80 3.16 10.83
C TRP A 28 -3.32 1.79 11.25
N LEU A 29 -2.62 0.73 10.81
CA LEU A 29 -3.15 -0.63 10.88
C LEU A 29 -2.27 -1.53 11.72
N SER A 30 -2.89 -2.22 12.68
CA SER A 30 -2.24 -3.29 13.42
C SER A 30 -2.75 -4.65 12.94
N THR A 31 -1.85 -5.62 12.88
CA THR A 31 -2.15 -7.00 12.54
C THR A 31 -1.47 -7.93 13.53
N LEU A 32 -1.98 -9.14 13.65
CA LEU A 32 -1.49 -10.12 14.59
C LEU A 32 -1.09 -11.39 13.87
N SER A 33 0.11 -11.90 14.13
CA SER A 33 0.55 -13.18 13.61
C SER A 33 -0.10 -14.35 14.35
N PRO A 34 -0.11 -15.57 13.77
CA PRO A 34 -0.58 -16.76 14.49
C PRO A 34 0.16 -17.01 15.82
N GLU A 35 1.41 -16.55 15.93
CA GLU A 35 2.23 -16.66 17.15
C GLU A 35 1.96 -15.55 18.16
N GLY A 36 1.06 -14.62 17.86
CA GLY A 36 0.71 -13.53 18.75
C GLY A 36 1.63 -12.31 18.64
N ILE A 37 2.43 -12.21 17.60
CA ILE A 37 3.30 -11.05 17.36
C ILE A 37 2.50 -9.94 16.67
N VAL A 38 2.52 -8.76 17.28
CA VAL A 38 1.80 -7.59 16.74
C VAL A 38 2.68 -6.86 15.73
N ASN A 39 2.10 -6.54 14.57
CA ASN A 39 2.68 -5.63 13.60
C ASN A 39 1.84 -4.37 13.53
N LEU A 40 2.46 -3.20 13.52
CA LEU A 40 1.78 -1.91 13.37
C LEU A 40 2.48 -1.10 12.29
N ALA A 41 1.74 -0.66 11.30
CA ALA A 41 2.32 0.08 10.19
C ALA A 41 1.33 1.09 9.59
N PRO A 42 1.83 2.22 9.06
CA PRO A 42 1.03 3.17 8.29
C PRO A 42 0.94 2.73 6.83
N PHE A 43 -0.23 2.95 6.22
CA PHE A 43 -0.45 2.67 4.81
C PHE A 43 -1.08 3.87 4.12
N SER A 44 -0.44 4.35 3.06
CA SER A 44 -0.95 5.45 2.24
C SER A 44 -1.78 5.00 1.05
N GLN A 45 -1.83 3.70 0.79
CA GLN A 45 -2.73 3.08 -0.17
C GLN A 45 -3.91 2.46 0.58
N TRP A 46 -4.73 3.33 1.15
CA TRP A 46 -5.80 2.97 2.05
C TRP A 46 -7.09 3.66 1.60
N THR A 47 -8.20 2.95 1.63
CA THR A 47 -9.51 3.55 1.35
C THR A 47 -10.62 2.82 2.07
N MET A 48 -11.68 3.56 2.37
CA MET A 48 -12.93 2.97 2.84
C MET A 48 -13.69 2.42 1.65
N LEU A 49 -14.09 1.16 1.73
CA LEU A 49 -14.91 0.52 0.70
C LEU A 49 -16.40 0.60 1.00
N ASN A 50 -16.75 0.42 2.26
CA ASN A 50 -18.14 0.39 2.70
C ASN A 50 -18.21 0.77 4.17
N PHE A 51 -19.32 1.39 4.58
CA PHE A 51 -19.48 1.76 5.98
C PHE A 51 -20.55 0.92 6.72
N ASP A 52 -21.37 0.19 6.00
CA ASP A 52 -22.36 -0.71 6.63
C ASP A 52 -22.48 -2.01 5.80
N PRO A 53 -21.84 -3.11 6.22
CA PRO A 53 -20.85 -3.19 7.30
C PRO A 53 -19.55 -2.44 6.96
N PRO A 54 -18.79 -2.00 7.96
CA PRO A 54 -17.58 -1.23 7.70
C PRO A 54 -16.48 -2.11 7.10
N HIS A 55 -15.99 -1.69 5.94
CA HIS A 55 -14.87 -2.34 5.24
C HIS A 55 -13.88 -1.30 4.80
N VAL A 56 -12.60 -1.62 4.95
CA VAL A 56 -11.50 -0.84 4.41
C VAL A 56 -10.62 -1.72 3.55
N MET A 57 -9.95 -1.10 2.60
CA MET A 57 -8.95 -1.77 1.76
C MET A 57 -7.60 -1.12 1.97
N ILE A 58 -6.58 -1.94 2.07
CA ILE A 58 -5.20 -1.48 1.94
C ILE A 58 -4.52 -2.24 0.81
N SER A 59 -3.59 -1.57 0.14
CA SER A 59 -2.70 -2.21 -0.81
C SER A 59 -1.30 -2.19 -0.22
N ALA A 60 -0.86 -3.33 0.27
CA ALA A 60 0.49 -3.49 0.80
C ALA A 60 1.41 -3.85 -0.35
N GLY A 61 2.34 -2.96 -0.68
CA GLY A 61 3.33 -3.23 -1.72
C GLY A 61 4.24 -4.40 -1.36
N ALA A 62 5.08 -4.81 -2.32
CA ALA A 62 6.01 -5.90 -2.10
C ALA A 62 7.04 -5.56 -1.02
N HIS A 63 7.49 -6.58 -0.30
CA HIS A 63 8.63 -6.47 0.60
C HIS A 63 9.88 -6.15 -0.25
N PRO A 64 10.88 -5.39 0.28
CA PRO A 64 12.15 -5.18 -0.43
C PRO A 64 12.81 -6.49 -0.86
N ASP A 65 12.71 -7.55 -0.07
CA ASP A 65 13.01 -8.90 -0.51
C ASP A 65 11.76 -9.46 -1.22
N ARG A 66 11.81 -9.56 -2.54
CA ARG A 66 10.66 -9.98 -3.37
C ARG A 66 10.21 -11.42 -3.14
N ASN A 67 11.00 -12.22 -2.44
CA ASN A 67 10.66 -13.60 -2.08
C ASN A 67 9.88 -13.68 -0.77
N ARG A 68 9.53 -12.52 -0.18
CA ARG A 68 8.88 -12.45 1.10
C ARG A 68 7.67 -11.52 1.05
N LEU A 69 6.59 -11.91 1.71
CA LEU A 69 5.44 -11.03 1.96
C LEU A 69 5.74 -10.11 3.14
N LYS A 70 5.14 -8.91 3.13
CA LYS A 70 5.14 -8.04 4.31
C LYS A 70 4.35 -8.70 5.43
N ASP A 71 4.72 -8.40 6.68
CA ASP A 71 4.07 -8.99 7.85
C ASP A 71 2.56 -8.73 7.86
N THR A 72 2.11 -7.54 7.42
CA THR A 72 0.70 -7.22 7.30
C THR A 72 -0.05 -8.19 6.39
N VAL A 73 0.57 -8.56 5.27
CA VAL A 73 -0.03 -9.49 4.29
C VAL A 73 0.04 -10.92 4.82
N TRP A 74 1.16 -11.27 5.46
CA TRP A 74 1.37 -12.59 6.04
C TRP A 74 0.39 -12.87 7.18
N ASN A 75 0.12 -11.86 7.98
CA ASN A 75 -0.83 -11.93 9.09
C ASN A 75 -2.29 -11.99 8.61
#